data_f89646dc3f752c8a58721171f6d7f95b
#
_entry.id   f89646dc3f752c8a58721171f6d7f95b
#
_cell.length_a   1.000
_cell.length_b   1.000
_cell.length_c   1.000
_cell.angle_alpha   90.00
_cell.angle_beta   90.00
_cell.angle_gamma   90.00
#
_symmetry.space_group_name_H-M   'P 1'
#
loop_
_entity.id
_entity.type
_entity.pdbx_description
1 polymer ?
#
loop_
_entity_poly.entity_id
_entity_poly.type
_entity_poly.pdbx_seq_one_letter_code
_entity_poly.pdbx_strand_id
1 'polypeptide(L)'
;MRLTVLLLLCTLALAGCESKANRVQRLQDQYNAEYVPYAQDCVNKETEGSAIMLTGKKLTSDEIAALEAKKKEREARCKPQADHLADLQRQIIAAQQ
;
A
#
# COMPACT_ATOMS: atom_id res chain seq x y z
N MET A 1 -25.26 42.26 -7.01
CA MET A 1 -24.71 41.65 -5.78
C MET A 1 -25.31 40.27 -5.50
N ARG A 2 -26.56 40.06 -5.59
CA ARG A 2 -27.17 38.72 -5.37
C ARG A 2 -26.74 37.67 -6.38
N LEU A 3 -26.50 38.02 -7.61
CA LEU A 3 -26.06 37.11 -8.66
C LEU A 3 -24.62 36.64 -8.49
N THR A 4 -23.74 37.51 -8.01
CA THR A 4 -22.32 37.21 -7.74
C THR A 4 -22.15 36.30 -6.55
N VAL A 5 -22.96 36.44 -5.53
CA VAL A 5 -22.96 35.56 -4.36
C VAL A 5 -23.45 34.16 -4.70
N LEU A 6 -24.47 34.07 -5.57
CA LEU A 6 -24.97 32.78 -6.04
C LEU A 6 -23.94 32.04 -6.92
N LEU A 7 -23.21 32.74 -7.77
CA LEU A 7 -22.14 32.17 -8.59
C LEU A 7 -20.96 31.66 -7.72
N LEU A 8 -20.60 32.39 -6.66
CA LEU A 8 -19.56 31.97 -5.73
C LEU A 8 -19.96 30.73 -4.93
N LEU A 9 -21.22 30.62 -4.53
CA LEU A 9 -21.76 29.44 -3.83
C LEU A 9 -21.79 28.20 -4.73
N CYS A 10 -22.12 28.35 -6.02
CA CYS A 10 -22.10 27.26 -6.99
C CYS A 10 -20.67 26.73 -7.25
N THR A 11 -19.66 27.60 -7.29
CA THR A 11 -18.27 27.18 -7.48
C THR A 11 -17.71 26.44 -6.27
N LEU A 12 -18.11 26.82 -5.06
CA LEU A 12 -17.74 26.10 -3.85
C LEU A 12 -18.39 24.72 -3.74
N ALA A 13 -19.61 24.57 -4.20
CA ALA A 13 -20.30 23.27 -4.22
C ALA A 13 -19.68 22.29 -5.23
N LEU A 14 -19.21 22.76 -6.39
CA LEU A 14 -18.53 21.95 -7.40
C LEU A 14 -17.12 21.53 -6.97
N ALA A 15 -16.40 22.35 -6.21
CA ALA A 15 -15.08 22.02 -5.69
C ALA A 15 -15.12 21.02 -4.52
N GLY A 16 -16.27 20.89 -3.82
CA GLY A 16 -16.44 19.98 -2.68
C GLY A 16 -16.91 18.57 -3.03
N CYS A 17 -17.36 18.33 -4.27
CA CYS A 17 -17.91 17.04 -4.72
C CYS A 17 -16.88 16.29 -5.59
N GLU A 18 -16.07 15.46 -4.94
CA GLU A 18 -15.22 14.51 -5.66
C GLU A 18 -16.10 13.43 -6.30
N SER A 19 -15.96 13.18 -7.61
CA SER A 19 -16.68 12.11 -8.28
C SER A 19 -16.17 10.74 -7.77
N LYS A 20 -17.02 9.74 -7.84
CA LYS A 20 -16.67 8.35 -7.48
C LYS A 20 -15.42 7.88 -8.24
N ALA A 21 -15.36 8.14 -9.56
CA ALA A 21 -14.23 7.79 -10.40
C ALA A 21 -12.92 8.47 -9.94
N ASN A 22 -12.98 9.76 -9.61
CA ASN A 22 -11.82 10.50 -9.11
C ASN A 22 -11.34 10.00 -7.75
N ARG A 23 -12.27 9.64 -6.86
CA ARG A 23 -11.93 9.06 -5.56
C ARG A 23 -11.22 7.73 -5.72
N VAL A 24 -11.73 6.84 -6.56
CA VAL A 24 -11.11 5.55 -6.87
C VAL A 24 -9.71 5.74 -7.45
N GLN A 25 -9.58 6.64 -8.41
CA GLN A 25 -8.28 6.94 -9.03
C GLN A 25 -7.27 7.47 -8.00
N ARG A 26 -7.67 8.40 -7.15
CA ARG A 26 -6.81 8.95 -6.10
C ARG A 26 -6.34 7.86 -5.12
N LEU A 27 -7.25 7.00 -4.70
CA LEU A 27 -6.93 5.90 -3.78
C LEU A 27 -6.00 4.87 -4.42
N GLN A 28 -6.21 4.55 -5.71
CA GLN A 28 -5.33 3.64 -6.45
C GLN A 28 -3.93 4.23 -6.65
N ASP A 29 -3.84 5.51 -6.98
CA ASP A 29 -2.55 6.20 -7.11
C ASP A 29 -1.80 6.22 -5.78
N GLN A 30 -2.49 6.47 -4.68
CA GLN A 30 -1.93 6.40 -3.34
C GLN A 30 -1.45 4.98 -3.00
N TYR A 31 -2.26 3.97 -3.28
CA TYR A 31 -1.90 2.57 -3.07
C TYR A 31 -0.63 2.20 -3.84
N ASN A 32 -0.58 2.53 -5.11
CA ASN A 32 0.57 2.23 -5.97
C ASN A 32 1.84 2.93 -5.48
N ALA A 33 1.74 4.20 -5.09
CA ALA A 33 2.87 4.97 -4.58
C ALA A 33 3.42 4.40 -3.26
N GLU A 34 2.56 3.92 -2.38
CA GLU A 34 2.96 3.32 -1.10
C GLU A 34 3.36 1.85 -1.22
N TYR A 35 2.83 1.13 -2.21
CA TYR A 35 3.17 -0.27 -2.46
C TYR A 35 4.62 -0.46 -2.93
N VAL A 36 5.15 0.43 -3.77
CA VAL A 36 6.51 0.31 -4.33
C VAL A 36 7.58 0.20 -3.25
N PRO A 37 7.69 1.13 -2.26
CA PRO A 37 8.67 0.97 -1.19
C PRO A 37 8.41 -0.25 -0.31
N TYR A 38 7.16 -0.59 -0.06
CA TYR A 38 6.79 -1.81 0.66
C TYR A 38 7.28 -3.06 -0.07
N ALA A 39 7.07 -3.17 -1.37
CA ALA A 39 7.51 -4.29 -2.17
C ALA A 39 9.03 -4.43 -2.16
N GLN A 40 9.77 -3.32 -2.27
CA GLN A 40 11.22 -3.32 -2.24
C GLN A 40 11.78 -3.79 -0.88
N ASP A 41 11.21 -3.31 0.22
CA ASP A 41 11.71 -3.61 1.56
C ASP A 41 11.22 -4.94 2.13
N CYS A 42 10.02 -5.36 1.76
CA CYS A 42 9.34 -6.47 2.41
C CYS A 42 9.14 -7.69 1.51
N VAL A 43 8.64 -7.48 0.28
CA VAL A 43 8.30 -8.59 -0.63
C VAL A 43 9.55 -9.11 -1.35
N ASN A 44 10.36 -8.24 -1.92
CA ASN A 44 11.53 -8.64 -2.69
C ASN A 44 12.61 -9.31 -1.82
N LYS A 45 12.78 -8.85 -0.59
CA LYS A 45 13.74 -9.47 0.35
C LYS A 45 13.28 -10.85 0.83
N GLU A 46 11.99 -11.09 0.88
CA GLU A 46 11.45 -12.43 1.16
C GLU A 46 11.76 -13.38 0.01
N THR A 47 11.69 -12.91 -1.22
CA THR A 47 12.03 -13.67 -2.43
C THR A 47 13.51 -14.05 -2.49
N GLU A 48 14.42 -13.21 -1.98
CA GLU A 48 15.85 -13.51 -1.89
C GLU A 48 16.12 -14.75 -1.02
N GLY A 49 15.47 -14.85 0.13
CA GLY A 49 15.56 -16.03 0.99
C GLY A 49 15.09 -17.31 0.31
N SER A 50 14.00 -17.23 -0.43
CA SER A 50 13.45 -18.33 -1.23
C SER A 50 14.37 -18.73 -2.39
N ALA A 51 15.05 -17.77 -3.02
CA ALA A 51 16.01 -18.02 -4.09
C ALA A 51 17.23 -18.82 -3.58
N ILE A 52 17.71 -18.55 -2.37
CA ILE A 52 18.80 -19.32 -1.75
C ILE A 52 18.40 -20.78 -1.54
N MET A 53 17.15 -21.04 -1.12
CA MET A 53 16.63 -22.40 -0.97
C MET A 53 16.52 -23.13 -2.31
N LEU A 54 16.21 -22.44 -3.39
CA LEU A 54 16.05 -23.00 -4.74
C LEU A 54 17.40 -23.37 -5.39
N THR A 55 18.53 -22.83 -4.93
CA THR A 55 19.86 -23.14 -5.49
C THR A 55 20.40 -24.50 -5.04
N GLY A 56 19.68 -25.25 -4.22
CA GLY A 56 20.07 -26.59 -3.77
C GLY A 56 21.20 -26.58 -2.73
N LYS A 57 21.63 -25.43 -2.24
CA LYS A 57 22.63 -25.30 -1.20
C LYS A 57 22.03 -25.75 0.14
N LYS A 58 22.66 -26.74 0.76
CA LYS A 58 22.27 -27.18 2.11
C LYS A 58 22.65 -26.11 3.13
N LEU A 59 21.63 -25.51 3.75
CA LEU A 59 21.80 -24.57 4.84
C LEU A 59 22.03 -25.32 6.14
N THR A 60 22.94 -24.82 6.98
CA THR A 60 23.12 -25.31 8.35
C THR A 60 21.93 -24.90 9.22
N SER A 61 21.70 -25.57 10.35
CA SER A 61 20.65 -25.18 11.30
C SER A 61 20.81 -23.76 11.81
N ASP A 62 22.04 -23.29 11.99
CA ASP A 62 22.32 -21.91 12.41
C ASP A 62 21.96 -20.89 11.31
N GLU A 63 22.21 -21.20 10.04
CA GLU A 63 21.83 -20.37 8.91
C GLU A 63 20.31 -20.28 8.76
N ILE A 64 19.60 -21.40 8.94
CA ILE A 64 18.13 -21.43 8.92
C ILE A 64 17.55 -20.59 10.05
N ALA A 65 18.09 -20.73 11.27
CA ALA A 65 17.65 -19.94 12.43
C ALA A 65 17.87 -18.43 12.20
N ALA A 66 19.01 -18.06 11.60
CA ALA A 66 19.30 -16.66 11.25
C ALA A 66 18.32 -16.10 10.21
N LEU A 67 17.98 -16.89 9.18
CA LEU A 67 16.99 -16.50 8.16
C LEU A 67 15.59 -16.34 8.76
N GLU A 68 15.17 -17.23 9.63
CA GLU A 68 13.88 -17.14 10.33
C GLU A 68 13.81 -15.91 11.24
N ALA A 69 14.90 -15.59 11.95
CA ALA A 69 14.98 -14.40 12.78
C ALA A 69 14.84 -13.11 11.93
N LYS A 70 15.52 -13.04 10.78
CA LYS A 70 15.41 -11.93 9.83
C LYS A 70 14.00 -11.82 9.25
N LYS A 71 13.36 -12.93 8.95
CA LYS A 71 11.99 -12.98 8.46
C LYS A 71 11.02 -12.40 9.48
N LYS A 72 11.11 -12.83 10.74
CA LYS A 72 10.26 -12.33 11.83
C LYS A 72 10.46 -10.84 12.06
N GLU A 73 11.70 -10.36 12.05
CA GLU A 73 12.03 -8.95 12.20
C GLU A 73 11.42 -8.13 11.05
N ARG A 74 11.55 -8.61 9.82
CA ARG A 74 10.97 -7.97 8.63
C ARG A 74 9.46 -7.92 8.70
N GLU A 75 8.81 -9.02 9.05
CA GLU A 75 7.35 -9.09 9.20
C GLU A 75 6.85 -8.11 10.25
N ALA A 76 7.52 -8.03 11.40
CA ALA A 76 7.17 -7.08 12.46
C ALA A 76 7.36 -5.62 12.01
N ARG A 77 8.45 -5.32 11.30
CA ARG A 77 8.73 -3.98 10.78
C ARG A 77 7.76 -3.57 9.68
N CYS A 78 7.39 -4.50 8.82
CA CYS A 78 6.54 -4.27 7.65
C CYS A 78 5.04 -4.35 7.95
N LYS A 79 4.65 -4.90 9.10
CA LYS A 79 3.24 -5.07 9.47
C LYS A 79 2.43 -3.78 9.42
N PRO A 80 2.88 -2.64 9.96
CA PRO A 80 2.12 -1.39 9.86
C PRO A 80 1.86 -0.97 8.42
N GLN A 81 2.84 -1.12 7.53
CA GLN A 81 2.69 -0.81 6.11
C GLN A 81 1.73 -1.77 5.41
N ALA A 82 1.83 -3.06 5.70
CA ALA A 82 0.91 -4.07 5.17
C ALA A 82 -0.53 -3.81 5.61
N ASP A 83 -0.74 -3.48 6.86
CA ASP A 83 -2.06 -3.15 7.42
C ASP A 83 -2.63 -1.88 6.78
N HIS A 84 -1.81 -0.87 6.55
CA HIS A 84 -2.20 0.37 5.88
C HIS A 84 -2.59 0.12 4.41
N LEU A 85 -1.82 -0.68 3.68
CA LEU A 85 -2.13 -1.07 2.30
C LEU A 85 -3.43 -1.88 2.22
N ALA A 86 -3.67 -2.78 3.17
CA ALA A 86 -4.91 -3.53 3.26
C ALA A 86 -6.11 -2.60 3.52
N ASP A 87 -5.95 -1.57 4.34
CA ASP A 87 -6.97 -0.57 4.58
C ASP A 87 -7.27 0.26 3.35
N LEU A 88 -6.25 0.71 2.61
CA LEU A 88 -6.42 1.41 1.33
C LEU A 88 -7.17 0.54 0.33
N GLN A 89 -6.87 -0.74 0.26
CA GLN A 89 -7.57 -1.68 -0.60
C GLN A 89 -9.05 -1.79 -0.25
N ARG A 90 -9.39 -1.86 1.04
CA ARG A 90 -10.78 -1.83 1.51
C ARG A 90 -11.48 -0.54 1.13
N GLN A 91 -10.80 0.61 1.24
CA GLN A 91 -11.35 1.90 0.83
C GLN A 91 -11.62 1.96 -0.68
N ILE A 92 -10.72 1.40 -1.51
CA ILE A 92 -10.92 1.30 -2.97
C ILE A 92 -12.16 0.47 -3.28
N ILE A 93 -12.30 -0.70 -2.66
CA ILE A 93 -13.47 -1.57 -2.86
C ILE A 93 -14.76 -0.86 -2.44
N ALA A 94 -14.76 -0.20 -1.29
CA ALA A 94 -15.91 0.55 -0.80
C ALA A 94 -16.28 1.71 -1.75
N ALA A 95 -15.28 2.39 -2.31
CA ALA A 95 -15.50 3.50 -3.26
C ALA A 95 -16.04 3.03 -4.62
N GLN A 96 -15.83 1.77 -4.99
CA GLN A 96 -16.35 1.18 -6.23
C GLN A 96 -17.82 0.74 -6.13
N GLN A 97 -18.31 0.55 -4.93
CA GLN A 97 -19.70 0.19 -4.65
C GLN A 97 -20.58 1.46 -4.60
#